data_24cd32f862afea6f5c6bd63fc0b9fce8
#
_entry.id   24cd32f862afea6f5c6bd63fc0b9fce8
#
_cell.length_a   1.000
_cell.length_b   1.000
_cell.length_c   1.000
_cell.angle_alpha   90.00
_cell.angle_beta   90.00
_cell.angle_gamma   90.00
#
_symmetry.space_group_name_H-M   'P 1'
#
loop_
_entity.id
_entity.type
_entity.pdbx_description
1 polymer ?
#
loop_
_entity_poly.entity_id
_entity_poly.type
_entity_poly.pdbx_seq_one_letter_code
_entity_poly.pdbx_strand_id
1 'polypeptide(L)'
;EADVALVVVKDFISSVKENILGREVLKSIKPDQMIIKLVQDELVNILGSENQPLKIVTSQMTKILFCGLQGSGKTTSVAKLANHLVKSSRKKVLLSSADIYRPAAQEQLKILAEQISVDFFNHNFNLTIF
;
A
#
# COMPACT_ATOMS: atom_id res chain seq x y z
N GLU A 1 3.47 3.06 -20.03
CA GLU A 1 2.69 1.79 -19.94
C GLU A 1 2.44 1.35 -18.48
N ALA A 2 3.16 1.91 -17.49
CA ALA A 2 3.00 1.57 -16.09
C ALA A 2 1.93 2.40 -15.35
N ASP A 3 1.12 3.18 -16.07
CA ASP A 3 0.04 4.03 -15.54
C ASP A 3 0.49 4.98 -14.40
N VAL A 4 1.71 5.49 -14.52
CA VAL A 4 2.29 6.47 -13.59
C VAL A 4 2.06 7.88 -14.13
N ALA A 5 1.73 8.83 -13.24
CA ALA A 5 1.52 10.23 -13.62
C ALA A 5 2.76 10.80 -14.33
N LEU A 6 2.54 11.46 -15.48
CA LEU A 6 3.62 11.95 -16.34
C LEU A 6 4.60 12.89 -15.64
N VAL A 7 4.11 13.68 -14.68
CA VAL A 7 4.96 14.57 -13.88
C VAL A 7 5.97 13.77 -13.09
N VAL A 8 5.53 12.74 -12.38
CA VAL A 8 6.40 11.84 -11.58
C VAL A 8 7.43 11.15 -12.46
N VAL A 9 7.03 10.70 -13.66
CA VAL A 9 7.96 10.08 -14.62
C VAL A 9 9.03 11.07 -15.10
N LYS A 10 8.65 12.31 -15.38
CA LYS A 10 9.60 13.35 -15.80
C LYS A 10 10.60 13.69 -14.70
N ASP A 11 10.11 13.88 -13.48
CA ASP A 11 10.95 14.18 -12.31
C ASP A 11 11.94 13.04 -12.04
N PHE A 12 11.45 11.80 -12.07
CA PHE A 12 12.30 10.61 -11.96
C PHE A 12 13.40 10.55 -13.01
N ILE A 13 13.06 10.74 -14.30
CA ILE A 13 14.04 10.71 -15.40
C ILE A 13 15.06 11.83 -15.24
N SER A 14 14.64 13.03 -14.84
CA SER A 14 15.54 14.17 -14.62
C SER A 14 16.50 13.89 -13.47
N SER A 15 16.02 13.40 -12.34
CA SER A 15 16.84 13.04 -11.19
C SER A 15 17.86 11.94 -11.51
N VAL A 16 17.45 10.88 -12.21
CA VAL A 16 18.36 9.81 -12.65
C VAL A 16 19.42 10.37 -13.60
N LYS A 17 19.07 11.23 -14.58
CA LYS A 17 20.03 11.85 -15.50
C LYS A 17 21.04 12.72 -14.77
N GLU A 18 20.62 13.57 -13.85
CA GLU A 18 21.51 14.42 -13.04
C GLU A 18 22.49 13.57 -12.23
N ASN A 19 22.01 12.51 -11.61
CA ASN A 19 22.85 11.60 -10.83
C ASN A 19 23.87 10.84 -11.72
N ILE A 20 23.51 10.49 -12.94
CA ILE A 20 24.43 9.86 -13.90
C ILE A 20 25.51 10.84 -14.34
N LEU A 21 25.13 12.09 -14.66
CA LEU A 21 26.05 13.11 -15.13
C LEU A 21 26.95 13.66 -14.02
N GLY A 22 26.44 13.76 -12.79
CA GLY A 22 27.20 14.30 -11.64
C GLY A 22 28.16 13.30 -10.98
N ARG A 23 28.01 12.00 -11.25
CA ARG A 23 28.88 10.95 -10.71
C ARG A 23 29.83 10.45 -11.81
N GLU A 24 31.01 9.96 -11.40
CA GLU A 24 31.98 9.36 -12.29
C GLU A 24 31.55 8.00 -12.88
N VAL A 25 30.25 7.88 -13.26
CA VAL A 25 29.65 6.65 -13.81
C VAL A 25 30.41 6.21 -15.06
N LEU A 26 30.79 7.18 -15.90
CA LEU A 26 31.55 6.93 -17.14
C LEU A 26 32.99 6.44 -16.90
N LYS A 27 33.52 6.63 -15.68
CA LYS A 27 34.84 6.14 -15.26
C LYS A 27 34.78 4.80 -14.52
N SER A 28 33.59 4.29 -14.29
CA SER A 28 33.42 3.02 -13.60
C SER A 28 33.81 1.84 -14.49
N ILE A 29 34.41 0.82 -13.88
CA ILE A 29 34.73 -0.46 -14.54
C ILE A 29 33.44 -1.22 -14.95
N LYS A 30 32.28 -0.91 -14.33
CA LYS A 30 30.98 -1.53 -14.61
C LYS A 30 29.86 -0.48 -14.66
N PRO A 31 29.79 0.34 -15.72
CA PRO A 31 28.81 1.42 -15.85
C PRO A 31 27.36 0.94 -15.74
N ASP A 32 27.04 -0.21 -16.34
CA ASP A 32 25.69 -0.77 -16.36
C ASP A 32 25.16 -1.10 -14.95
N GLN A 33 26.00 -1.68 -14.11
CA GLN A 33 25.62 -1.99 -12.72
C GLN A 33 25.43 -0.73 -11.89
N MET A 34 26.21 0.32 -12.17
CA MET A 34 26.09 1.59 -11.48
C MET A 34 24.79 2.31 -11.87
N ILE A 35 24.39 2.25 -13.14
CA ILE A 35 23.13 2.81 -13.62
C ILE A 35 21.94 2.08 -12.93
N ILE A 36 21.97 0.75 -12.88
CA ILE A 36 20.92 -0.04 -12.21
C ILE A 36 20.80 0.38 -10.74
N LYS A 37 21.93 0.55 -10.05
CA LYS A 37 21.93 1.01 -8.67
C LYS A 37 21.34 2.41 -8.51
N LEU A 38 21.69 3.35 -9.36
CA LEU A 38 21.15 4.72 -9.34
C LEU A 38 19.63 4.73 -9.57
N VAL A 39 19.15 3.92 -10.50
CA VAL A 39 17.71 3.76 -10.74
C VAL A 39 17.02 3.17 -9.50
N GLN A 40 17.61 2.17 -8.86
CA GLN A 40 17.09 1.58 -7.63
C GLN A 40 17.05 2.60 -6.48
N ASP A 41 18.15 3.34 -6.28
CA ASP A 41 18.24 4.36 -5.23
C ASP A 41 17.15 5.44 -5.42
N GLU A 42 16.92 5.87 -6.67
CA GLU A 42 15.90 6.86 -6.98
C GLU A 42 14.48 6.33 -6.79
N LEU A 43 14.21 5.08 -7.14
CA LEU A 43 12.93 4.43 -6.84
C LEU A 43 12.69 4.34 -5.32
N VAL A 44 13.71 4.03 -4.55
CA VAL A 44 13.63 4.02 -3.08
C VAL A 44 13.30 5.41 -2.55
N ASN A 45 13.91 6.46 -3.09
CA ASN A 45 13.63 7.85 -2.69
C ASN A 45 12.16 8.23 -2.93
N ILE A 46 11.61 7.87 -4.10
CA ILE A 46 10.21 8.15 -4.46
C ILE A 46 9.24 7.36 -3.58
N LEU A 47 9.53 6.10 -3.31
CA LEU A 47 8.68 5.21 -2.50
C LEU A 47 8.80 5.46 -0.99
N GLY A 48 9.84 6.16 -0.57
CA GLY A 48 10.18 6.42 0.83
C GLY A 48 11.35 5.56 1.30
N SER A 49 12.41 6.22 1.75
CA SER A 49 13.66 5.59 2.19
C SER A 49 13.55 4.92 3.56
N GLU A 50 12.55 5.28 4.35
CA GLU A 50 12.38 4.79 5.72
C GLU A 50 11.04 4.09 5.91
N ASN A 51 11.07 2.99 6.66
CA ASN A 51 9.84 2.33 7.08
C ASN A 51 9.09 3.21 8.08
N GLN A 52 7.86 3.60 7.74
CA GLN A 52 6.98 4.33 8.65
C GLN A 52 6.11 3.32 9.42
N PRO A 53 6.31 3.14 10.73
CA PRO A 53 5.51 2.21 11.51
C PRO A 53 4.06 2.68 11.58
N LEU A 54 3.14 1.72 11.62
CA LEU A 54 1.73 2.00 11.78
C LEU A 54 1.46 2.66 13.14
N LYS A 55 0.96 3.90 13.14
CA LYS A 55 0.63 4.64 14.36
C LYS A 55 -0.71 4.16 14.92
N ILE A 56 -0.68 3.24 15.87
CA ILE A 56 -1.87 2.77 16.58
C ILE A 56 -1.98 3.49 17.92
N VAL A 57 -3.03 4.27 18.08
CA VAL A 57 -3.31 4.99 19.32
C VAL A 57 -4.05 4.08 20.29
N THR A 58 -3.57 3.96 21.52
CA THR A 58 -4.16 3.06 22.54
C THR A 58 -5.36 3.66 23.26
N SER A 59 -5.50 4.98 23.27
CA SER A 59 -6.57 5.70 23.98
C SER A 59 -7.88 5.81 23.18
N GLN A 60 -7.85 5.49 21.87
CA GLN A 60 -9.01 5.60 21.01
C GLN A 60 -8.93 4.58 19.87
N MET A 61 -10.07 4.37 19.19
CA MET A 61 -10.14 3.49 18.03
C MET A 61 -9.35 4.07 16.84
N THR A 62 -8.35 3.36 16.37
CA THR A 62 -7.63 3.69 15.15
C THR A 62 -8.41 3.21 13.93
N LYS A 63 -8.72 4.10 13.01
CA LYS A 63 -9.39 3.80 11.74
C LYS A 63 -8.36 3.79 10.61
N ILE A 64 -8.34 2.71 9.84
CA ILE A 64 -7.41 2.54 8.70
C ILE A 64 -8.25 2.32 7.45
N LEU A 65 -8.09 3.21 6.46
CA LEU A 65 -8.76 3.12 5.18
C LEU A 65 -7.80 2.59 4.11
N PHE A 66 -8.18 1.50 3.42
CA PHE A 66 -7.46 0.96 2.28
C PHE A 66 -8.09 1.45 0.99
N CYS A 67 -7.32 2.20 0.22
CA CYS A 67 -7.73 2.73 -1.08
C CYS A 67 -6.86 2.14 -2.20
N GLY A 68 -7.41 2.06 -3.40
CA GLY A 68 -6.67 1.61 -4.59
C GLY A 68 -7.58 1.13 -5.70
N LEU A 69 -7.01 0.88 -6.87
CA LEU A 69 -7.72 0.39 -8.04
C LEU A 69 -8.23 -1.04 -7.84
N GLN A 70 -9.17 -1.46 -8.69
CA GLN A 70 -9.62 -2.84 -8.71
C GLN A 70 -8.45 -3.78 -9.01
N GLY A 71 -8.39 -4.92 -8.34
CA GLY A 71 -7.29 -5.88 -8.50
C GLY A 71 -5.98 -5.52 -7.82
N SER A 72 -5.86 -4.34 -7.16
CA SER A 72 -4.63 -3.90 -6.47
C SER A 72 -4.32 -4.65 -5.16
N GLY A 73 -5.10 -5.65 -4.80
CA GLY A 73 -4.86 -6.47 -3.60
C GLY A 73 -5.36 -5.88 -2.28
N LYS A 74 -6.27 -4.87 -2.29
CA LYS A 74 -6.80 -4.24 -1.08
C LYS A 74 -7.36 -5.24 -0.07
N THR A 75 -8.30 -6.09 -0.49
CA THR A 75 -8.97 -7.07 0.37
C THR A 75 -7.97 -8.03 1.01
N THR A 76 -7.02 -8.53 0.23
CA THR A 76 -5.96 -9.41 0.71
C THR A 76 -5.03 -8.70 1.70
N SER A 77 -4.68 -7.45 1.43
CA SER A 77 -3.80 -6.66 2.31
C SER A 77 -4.48 -6.30 3.63
N VAL A 78 -5.77 -5.98 3.60
CA VAL A 78 -6.59 -5.76 4.80
C VAL A 78 -6.59 -7.00 5.69
N ALA A 79 -6.87 -8.17 5.13
CA ALA A 79 -6.89 -9.42 5.89
C ALA A 79 -5.51 -9.77 6.46
N LYS A 80 -4.43 -9.58 5.70
CA LYS A 80 -3.05 -9.80 6.17
C LYS A 80 -2.69 -8.86 7.32
N LEU A 81 -3.02 -7.56 7.20
CA LEU A 81 -2.76 -6.60 8.26
C LEU A 81 -3.59 -6.92 9.52
N ALA A 82 -4.87 -7.25 9.36
CA ALA A 82 -5.73 -7.65 10.48
C ALA A 82 -5.14 -8.85 11.22
N ASN A 83 -4.76 -9.90 10.51
CA ASN A 83 -4.13 -11.09 11.09
C ASN A 83 -2.82 -10.75 11.82
N HIS A 84 -1.98 -9.88 11.24
CA HIS A 84 -0.76 -9.41 11.87
C HIS A 84 -1.05 -8.65 13.18
N LEU A 85 -2.02 -7.73 13.19
CA LEU A 85 -2.39 -6.95 14.37
C LEU A 85 -2.94 -7.83 15.49
N VAL A 86 -3.75 -8.84 15.16
CA VAL A 86 -4.26 -9.80 16.14
C VAL A 86 -3.15 -10.66 16.72
N LYS A 87 -2.33 -11.28 15.86
CA LYS A 87 -1.31 -12.24 16.29
C LYS A 87 -0.10 -11.59 16.96
N SER A 88 0.42 -10.50 16.37
CA SER A 88 1.66 -9.87 16.84
C SER A 88 1.42 -8.80 17.89
N SER A 89 0.33 -8.07 17.80
CA SER A 89 0.05 -6.92 18.67
C SER A 89 -1.12 -7.15 19.63
N ARG A 90 -1.77 -8.31 19.60
CA ARG A 90 -2.94 -8.67 20.42
C ARG A 90 -4.06 -7.60 20.40
N LYS A 91 -4.25 -6.95 19.26
CA LYS A 91 -5.27 -5.93 19.07
C LYS A 91 -6.60 -6.55 18.69
N LYS A 92 -7.70 -5.96 19.15
CA LYS A 92 -9.03 -6.25 18.63
C LYS A 92 -9.19 -5.51 17.31
N VAL A 93 -9.62 -6.21 16.28
CA VAL A 93 -9.77 -5.66 14.93
C VAL A 93 -11.19 -5.92 14.45
N LEU A 94 -11.79 -4.91 13.84
CA LEU A 94 -13.07 -4.99 13.15
C LEU A 94 -12.85 -4.67 11.68
N LEU A 95 -13.29 -5.54 10.81
CA LEU A 95 -13.27 -5.31 9.36
C LEU A 95 -14.63 -4.83 8.87
N SER A 96 -14.63 -3.94 7.91
CA SER A 96 -15.84 -3.49 7.20
C SER A 96 -15.50 -3.13 5.76
N SER A 97 -16.43 -3.37 4.84
CA SER A 97 -16.29 -2.97 3.45
C SER A 97 -17.05 -1.67 3.19
N ALA A 98 -16.39 -0.71 2.54
CA ALA A 98 -17.06 0.48 2.01
C ALA A 98 -17.52 0.29 0.55
N ASP A 99 -17.36 -0.90 -0.02
CA ASP A 99 -17.80 -1.23 -1.38
C ASP A 99 -19.30 -1.58 -1.38
N ILE A 100 -20.11 -0.56 -1.59
CA ILE A 100 -21.57 -0.68 -1.56
C ILE A 100 -22.17 -1.25 -2.86
N TYR A 101 -21.40 -1.21 -3.93
CA TYR A 101 -21.88 -1.59 -5.27
C TYR A 101 -21.63 -3.05 -5.62
N ARG A 102 -20.76 -3.74 -4.86
CA ARG A 102 -20.36 -5.13 -5.15
C ARG A 102 -20.56 -6.04 -3.94
N PRO A 103 -21.74 -6.65 -3.79
CA PRO A 103 -22.02 -7.58 -2.67
C PRO A 103 -20.99 -8.71 -2.53
N ALA A 104 -20.51 -9.24 -3.65
CA ALA A 104 -19.48 -10.28 -3.65
C ALA A 104 -18.14 -9.84 -3.01
N ALA A 105 -17.79 -8.55 -3.10
CA ALA A 105 -16.58 -8.04 -2.46
C ALA A 105 -16.72 -7.98 -0.92
N GLN A 106 -17.93 -7.69 -0.43
CA GLN A 106 -18.24 -7.72 0.99
C GLN A 106 -18.18 -9.15 1.53
N GLU A 107 -18.80 -10.10 0.81
CA GLU A 107 -18.80 -11.51 1.21
C GLU A 107 -17.38 -12.09 1.21
N GLN A 108 -16.55 -11.75 0.23
CA GLN A 108 -15.14 -12.15 0.20
C GLN A 108 -14.38 -11.64 1.43
N LEU A 109 -14.58 -10.39 1.83
CA LEU A 109 -13.92 -9.83 3.03
C LEU A 109 -14.44 -10.49 4.32
N LYS A 110 -15.73 -10.81 4.39
CA LYS A 110 -16.34 -11.53 5.50
C LYS A 110 -15.73 -12.92 5.66
N ILE A 111 -15.62 -13.70 4.58
CA ILE A 111 -14.99 -15.03 4.61
C ILE A 111 -13.55 -14.94 5.12
N LEU A 112 -12.79 -13.94 4.67
CA LEU A 112 -11.41 -13.73 5.14
C LEU A 112 -11.38 -13.35 6.63
N ALA A 113 -12.32 -12.52 7.11
CA ALA A 113 -12.43 -12.17 8.52
C ALA A 113 -12.69 -13.41 9.40
N GLU A 114 -13.60 -14.27 8.97
CA GLU A 114 -13.91 -15.54 9.64
C GLU A 114 -12.69 -16.47 9.70
N GLN A 115 -11.93 -16.60 8.59
CA GLN A 115 -10.72 -17.42 8.54
C GLN A 115 -9.64 -16.99 9.52
N ILE A 116 -9.55 -15.70 9.81
CA ILE A 116 -8.54 -15.14 10.74
C ILE A 116 -9.13 -14.84 12.12
N SER A 117 -10.39 -15.22 12.37
CA SER A 117 -11.11 -15.02 13.65
C SER A 117 -11.15 -13.54 14.06
N VAL A 118 -11.52 -12.68 13.12
CA VAL A 118 -11.68 -11.23 13.30
C VAL A 118 -13.14 -10.85 13.06
N ASP A 119 -13.64 -9.89 13.85
CA ASP A 119 -15.00 -9.40 13.70
C ASP A 119 -15.20 -8.69 12.35
N PHE A 120 -16.37 -8.93 11.75
CA PHE A 120 -16.78 -8.28 10.50
C PHE A 120 -18.08 -7.51 10.69
N PHE A 121 -18.07 -6.24 10.29
CA PHE A 121 -19.27 -5.41 10.28
C PHE A 121 -19.87 -5.38 8.88
N ASN A 122 -21.07 -5.91 8.74
CA ASN A 122 -21.83 -5.88 7.50
C ASN A 122 -22.78 -4.67 7.50
N HIS A 123 -22.65 -3.81 6.50
CA HIS A 123 -23.63 -2.78 6.24
C HIS A 123 -24.85 -3.40 5.56
N ASN A 124 -25.94 -3.59 6.29
CA ASN A 124 -27.24 -3.83 5.66
C ASN A 124 -27.71 -2.50 5.02
N PHE A 125 -27.58 -2.41 3.71
CA PHE A 125 -27.96 -1.23 2.92
C PHE A 125 -29.47 -1.04 2.80
N ASN A 126 -30.16 -0.89 3.92
CA ASN A 126 -31.50 -0.32 3.96
C ASN A 126 -31.50 1.13 4.45
N LEU A 127 -30.33 1.76 4.57
CA LEU A 127 -30.23 3.20 4.81
C LEU A 127 -30.22 3.92 3.49
N THR A 128 -31.40 4.35 3.02
CA THR A 128 -31.55 5.42 2.05
C THR A 128 -30.81 6.63 2.60
N ILE A 129 -29.65 6.95 2.02
CA ILE A 129 -28.97 8.21 2.27
C ILE A 129 -29.75 9.26 1.49
N PHE A 130 -30.53 10.09 2.16
CA PHE A 130 -31.10 11.32 1.64
C PHE A 130 -30.02 12.40 1.61
#